data_f47456ee0939fe826f124e44c35d353c
#
_entry.id   f47456ee0939fe826f124e44c35d353c
#
_cell.length_a   1.000
_cell.length_b   1.000
_cell.length_c   1.000
_cell.angle_alpha   90.00
_cell.angle_beta   90.00
_cell.angle_gamma   90.00
#
_symmetry.space_group_name_H-M   'P 1'
#
loop_
_entity.id
_entity.type
_entity.pdbx_description
1 polymer ?
#
loop_
_entity_poly.entity_id
_entity_poly.type
_entity_poly.pdbx_seq_one_letter_code
_entity_poly.pdbx_strand_id
1 'polypeptide(L)'
;RLVGSEMCIRDSNHGVHCFYVPIRDEKGDFLPGVGGEDDGLKGGLNGIDNGRLHFTQVRIPRTNLLNRYGDVAEDGTYSSPIASPGRRFFTMLGTLVQGRVSLSLAATTASFLGLHGALAYAEQRRQFKASDPQREEVLLDYQNHQRRLIDRLARAYADAFASNELVEKFDDVFSGRSDTDVDRQELETLAAAVKPLTTWHALDTLQEAREACGGAGFLAENRVAQMRADLDVYVTFEGDNTVLLQLVGKRLLTDYSKEFGRLNVGAVSRYVVHQASDAIHRAGLHKAVQSVADGGSERRSANWFKDPAVQHELLTERVRAKTADIAGTLSGARGKGQAAQAEAFNTRQHELIEAARNHGELLQ
;
A
#
# COMPACT_ATOMS: atom_id res chain seq x y z
N ARG A 1 -28.62 -5.09 -2.04
CA ARG A 1 -27.29 -4.67 -1.54
C ARG A 1 -26.70 -5.76 -0.66
N LEU A 2 -25.38 -5.86 -0.62
CA LEU A 2 -24.65 -6.65 0.36
C LEU A 2 -24.35 -5.75 1.57
N VAL A 3 -24.65 -6.26 2.76
CA VAL A 3 -24.45 -5.53 4.01
C VAL A 3 -23.62 -6.41 4.94
N GLY A 4 -22.47 -5.87 5.39
CA GLY A 4 -21.68 -6.45 6.45
C GLY A 4 -22.23 -6.01 7.81
N SER A 5 -22.49 -6.95 8.71
CA SER A 5 -22.92 -6.66 10.06
C SER A 5 -22.39 -7.70 11.06
N GLU A 6 -22.20 -7.28 12.31
CA GLU A 6 -21.95 -8.23 13.38
C GLU A 6 -23.15 -9.14 13.58
N MET A 7 -22.89 -10.43 13.71
CA MET A 7 -23.93 -11.44 13.92
C MET A 7 -23.91 -11.93 15.36
N CYS A 8 -25.00 -11.68 16.06
CA CYS A 8 -25.23 -12.19 17.42
C CYS A 8 -26.36 -13.22 17.41
N ILE A 9 -26.12 -14.39 17.99
CA ILE A 9 -27.08 -15.46 18.14
C ILE A 9 -27.11 -15.87 19.62
N ARG A 10 -28.28 -15.79 20.28
CA ARG A 10 -28.44 -16.17 21.69
C ARG A 10 -27.34 -15.58 22.59
N ASP A 11 -27.10 -14.26 22.47
CA ASP A 11 -26.12 -13.49 23.23
C ASP A 11 -24.64 -13.80 22.94
N SER A 12 -24.37 -14.62 21.93
CA SER A 12 -23.02 -14.91 21.46
C SER A 12 -22.70 -14.12 20.19
N ASN A 13 -21.60 -13.36 20.20
CA ASN A 13 -21.09 -12.63 19.02
C ASN A 13 -20.24 -13.56 18.16
N HIS A 14 -20.66 -13.79 16.93
CA HIS A 14 -19.97 -14.62 15.95
C HIS A 14 -19.12 -13.80 14.95
N GLY A 15 -19.02 -12.48 15.16
CA GLY A 15 -18.26 -11.56 14.31
C GLY A 15 -19.03 -11.09 13.08
N VAL A 16 -18.35 -10.39 12.18
CA VAL A 16 -18.96 -9.79 10.99
C VAL A 16 -19.27 -10.84 9.93
N HIS A 17 -20.47 -10.75 9.38
CA HIS A 17 -20.96 -11.57 8.28
C HIS A 17 -21.60 -10.70 7.21
N CYS A 18 -21.76 -11.23 6.01
CA CYS A 18 -22.32 -10.53 4.88
C CYS A 18 -23.72 -11.05 4.56
N PHE A 19 -24.67 -10.12 4.38
CA PHE A 19 -26.08 -10.41 4.13
C PHE A 19 -26.53 -9.77 2.82
N TYR A 20 -27.34 -10.47 2.04
CA TYR A 20 -28.08 -9.88 0.95
C TYR A 20 -29.37 -9.22 1.49
N VAL A 21 -29.44 -7.89 1.39
CA VAL A 21 -30.60 -7.13 1.87
C VAL A 21 -31.29 -6.46 0.67
N PRO A 22 -32.50 -6.87 0.30
CA PRO A 22 -33.35 -6.09 -0.60
C PRO A 22 -33.61 -4.72 0.02
N ILE A 23 -33.44 -3.66 -0.77
CA ILE A 23 -33.61 -2.28 -0.27
C ILE A 23 -34.80 -1.58 -0.90
N ARG A 24 -35.24 -2.01 -2.08
CA ARG A 24 -36.35 -1.40 -2.82
C ARG A 24 -37.30 -2.48 -3.34
N ASP A 25 -38.55 -2.11 -3.52
CA ASP A 25 -39.56 -2.90 -4.19
C ASP A 25 -39.48 -2.77 -5.73
N GLU A 26 -40.40 -3.41 -6.43
CA GLU A 26 -40.50 -3.37 -7.91
C GLU A 26 -40.81 -1.97 -8.46
N LYS A 27 -41.38 -1.07 -7.66
CA LYS A 27 -41.69 0.31 -8.03
C LYS A 27 -40.51 1.26 -7.77
N GLY A 28 -39.48 0.79 -7.08
CA GLY A 28 -38.31 1.58 -6.70
C GLY A 28 -38.42 2.25 -5.34
N ASP A 29 -39.50 2.03 -4.58
CA ASP A 29 -39.68 2.57 -3.23
C ASP A 29 -38.86 1.77 -2.21
N PHE A 30 -38.38 2.45 -1.14
CA PHE A 30 -37.68 1.75 -0.08
C PHE A 30 -38.59 0.76 0.66
N LEU A 31 -38.05 -0.41 0.94
CA LEU A 31 -38.72 -1.42 1.76
C LEU A 31 -38.85 -0.97 3.23
N PRO A 32 -39.84 -1.51 4.00
CA PRO A 32 -40.01 -1.14 5.40
C PRO A 32 -38.73 -1.27 6.21
N GLY A 33 -38.39 -0.23 6.95
CA GLY A 33 -37.17 -0.18 7.77
C GLY A 33 -35.89 0.19 7.01
N VAL A 34 -35.97 0.33 5.70
CA VAL A 34 -34.84 0.81 4.87
C VAL A 34 -35.04 2.27 4.54
N GLY A 35 -34.00 3.06 4.63
CA GLY A 35 -33.95 4.46 4.17
C GLY A 35 -32.65 4.75 3.46
N GLY A 36 -32.60 5.87 2.76
CA GLY A 36 -31.39 6.31 2.07
C GLY A 36 -31.37 7.82 1.89
N GLU A 37 -30.17 8.35 1.85
CA GLU A 37 -29.88 9.76 1.63
C GLU A 37 -28.84 9.89 0.52
N ASP A 38 -28.97 10.92 -0.31
CA ASP A 38 -27.96 11.29 -1.29
C ASP A 38 -26.77 11.98 -0.59
N ASP A 39 -25.54 11.56 -0.88
CA ASP A 39 -24.33 12.21 -0.36
C ASP A 39 -23.95 13.50 -1.13
N GLY A 40 -24.68 13.84 -2.18
CA GLY A 40 -24.40 14.99 -3.03
C GLY A 40 -23.19 14.78 -3.96
N LEU A 41 -22.72 15.88 -4.53
CA LEU A 41 -21.58 15.85 -5.45
C LEU A 41 -20.27 15.59 -4.71
N LYS A 42 -19.47 14.69 -5.28
CA LYS A 42 -18.11 14.36 -4.82
C LYS A 42 -17.06 14.90 -5.79
N GLY A 43 -15.81 14.91 -5.37
CA GLY A 43 -14.66 15.28 -6.20
C GLY A 43 -14.44 14.40 -7.44
N GLY A 44 -15.07 13.23 -7.50
CA GLY A 44 -15.07 12.27 -8.59
C GLY A 44 -16.15 11.22 -8.39
N LEU A 45 -16.23 10.24 -9.31
CA LEU A 45 -17.19 9.13 -9.25
C LEU A 45 -18.67 9.59 -9.24
N ASN A 46 -18.98 10.73 -9.83
CA ASN A 46 -20.34 11.26 -9.89
C ASN A 46 -21.26 10.50 -10.88
N GLY A 47 -20.70 9.59 -11.69
CA GLY A 47 -21.45 8.69 -12.56
C GLY A 47 -22.02 7.46 -11.86
N ILE A 48 -21.70 7.23 -10.59
CA ILE A 48 -22.27 6.17 -9.76
C ILE A 48 -23.15 6.76 -8.66
N ASP A 49 -24.11 5.95 -8.19
CA ASP A 49 -25.04 6.33 -7.13
C ASP A 49 -24.31 6.35 -5.77
N ASN A 50 -24.07 7.53 -5.25
CA ASN A 50 -23.39 7.77 -3.97
C ASN A 50 -24.41 8.16 -2.92
N GLY A 51 -24.60 7.33 -1.91
CA GLY A 51 -25.57 7.61 -0.86
C GLY A 51 -25.34 6.78 0.41
N ARG A 52 -26.00 7.21 1.46
CA ARG A 52 -26.05 6.50 2.74
C ARG A 52 -27.31 5.64 2.80
N LEU A 53 -27.20 4.45 3.37
CA LEU A 53 -28.30 3.55 3.62
C LEU A 53 -28.51 3.41 5.13
N HIS A 54 -29.77 3.43 5.54
CA HIS A 54 -30.19 3.25 6.92
C HIS A 54 -31.03 1.98 7.04
N PHE A 55 -30.79 1.22 8.09
CA PHE A 55 -31.51 -0.02 8.36
C PHE A 55 -32.02 0.03 9.81
N THR A 56 -33.35 0.01 9.96
CA THR A 56 -34.03 0.04 11.27
C THR A 56 -34.94 -1.16 11.36
N GLN A 57 -34.56 -2.14 12.19
CA GLN A 57 -35.30 -3.37 12.42
C GLN A 57 -35.73 -4.12 11.15
N VAL A 58 -34.89 -4.06 10.11
CA VAL A 58 -35.11 -4.77 8.85
C VAL A 58 -35.03 -6.28 9.09
N ARG A 59 -36.06 -7.00 8.68
CA ARG A 59 -36.10 -8.46 8.74
C ARG A 59 -35.90 -9.06 7.37
N ILE A 60 -34.94 -9.99 7.27
CA ILE A 60 -34.61 -10.72 6.04
C ILE A 60 -34.68 -12.23 6.31
N PRO A 61 -34.95 -13.06 5.30
CA PRO A 61 -34.83 -14.49 5.42
C PRO A 61 -33.40 -14.91 5.84
N ARG A 62 -33.30 -15.95 6.69
CA ARG A 62 -32.01 -16.53 7.08
C ARG A 62 -31.16 -16.94 5.85
N THR A 63 -31.79 -17.40 4.80
CA THR A 63 -31.18 -17.77 3.52
C THR A 63 -30.48 -16.61 2.77
N ASN A 64 -30.68 -15.37 3.22
CA ASN A 64 -29.98 -14.19 2.69
C ASN A 64 -28.58 -14.01 3.31
N LEU A 65 -28.20 -14.83 4.29
CA LEU A 65 -26.82 -14.92 4.76
C LEU A 65 -25.93 -15.48 3.65
N LEU A 66 -24.84 -14.81 3.33
CA LEU A 66 -23.81 -15.37 2.46
C LEU A 66 -22.97 -16.35 3.27
N ASN A 67 -23.32 -17.64 3.18
CA ASN A 67 -22.95 -18.67 4.13
C ASN A 67 -21.65 -19.44 3.82
N ARG A 68 -20.83 -18.98 2.87
CA ARG A 68 -19.60 -19.69 2.47
C ARG A 68 -18.65 -19.95 3.66
N TYR A 69 -18.54 -19.00 4.60
CA TYR A 69 -17.59 -19.06 5.72
C TYR A 69 -18.25 -19.08 7.09
N GLY A 70 -19.56 -19.13 7.15
CA GLY A 70 -20.33 -19.24 8.39
C GLY A 70 -21.80 -19.35 8.11
N ASP A 71 -22.47 -20.32 8.69
CA ASP A 71 -23.89 -20.62 8.43
C ASP A 71 -24.67 -20.75 9.74
N VAL A 72 -25.98 -20.56 9.63
CA VAL A 72 -26.95 -20.72 10.73
C VAL A 72 -28.00 -21.74 10.32
N ALA A 73 -28.05 -22.84 11.02
CA ALA A 73 -29.06 -23.87 10.79
C ALA A 73 -30.49 -23.39 11.18
N GLU A 74 -31.53 -24.16 10.83
CA GLU A 74 -32.92 -23.80 11.12
C GLU A 74 -33.23 -23.72 12.63
N ASP A 75 -32.52 -24.49 13.44
CA ASP A 75 -32.63 -24.46 14.90
C ASP A 75 -31.86 -23.30 15.55
N GLY A 76 -31.20 -22.45 14.75
CA GLY A 76 -30.36 -21.32 15.18
C GLY A 76 -28.94 -21.70 15.56
N THR A 77 -28.51 -22.94 15.30
CA THR A 77 -27.12 -23.36 15.58
C THR A 77 -26.19 -22.73 14.56
N TYR A 78 -25.14 -22.03 15.03
CA TYR A 78 -24.09 -21.44 14.21
C TYR A 78 -22.98 -22.45 13.95
N SER A 79 -22.47 -22.48 12.72
CA SER A 79 -21.30 -23.27 12.31
C SER A 79 -20.37 -22.48 11.39
N SER A 80 -19.08 -22.77 11.46
CA SER A 80 -18.08 -22.15 10.57
C SER A 80 -16.86 -23.05 10.43
N PRO A 81 -16.30 -23.20 9.21
CA PRO A 81 -15.04 -23.88 9.01
C PRO A 81 -13.85 -23.09 9.58
N ILE A 82 -14.02 -21.80 9.87
CA ILE A 82 -13.00 -20.91 10.42
C ILE A 82 -13.40 -20.48 11.82
N ALA A 83 -12.80 -21.08 12.85
CA ALA A 83 -13.17 -20.86 14.24
C ALA A 83 -12.96 -19.40 14.70
N SER A 84 -11.91 -18.72 14.25
CA SER A 84 -11.62 -17.33 14.64
C SER A 84 -12.48 -16.33 13.85
N PRO A 85 -13.33 -15.50 14.53
CA PRO A 85 -14.12 -14.45 13.86
C PRO A 85 -13.27 -13.45 13.07
N GLY A 86 -12.13 -13.04 13.62
CA GLY A 86 -11.20 -12.15 12.95
C GLY A 86 -10.58 -12.76 11.70
N ARG A 87 -10.11 -14.04 11.77
CA ARG A 87 -9.57 -14.73 10.60
C ARG A 87 -10.63 -14.89 9.50
N ARG A 88 -11.87 -15.22 9.87
CA ARG A 88 -13.00 -15.32 8.95
C ARG A 88 -13.29 -13.99 8.25
N PHE A 89 -13.31 -12.89 9.00
CA PHE A 89 -13.48 -11.55 8.45
C PHE A 89 -12.42 -11.21 7.40
N PHE A 90 -11.14 -11.41 7.73
CA PHE A 90 -10.06 -11.15 6.76
C PHE A 90 -10.11 -12.08 5.55
N THR A 91 -10.53 -13.34 5.72
CA THR A 91 -10.75 -14.26 4.58
C THR A 91 -11.85 -13.74 3.64
N MET A 92 -12.93 -13.18 4.18
CA MET A 92 -13.99 -12.56 3.37
C MET A 92 -13.51 -11.30 2.63
N LEU A 93 -12.60 -10.53 3.23
CA LEU A 93 -12.01 -9.34 2.61
C LEU A 93 -10.95 -9.65 1.54
N GLY A 94 -10.51 -10.89 1.41
CA GLY A 94 -9.49 -11.31 0.43
C GLY A 94 -9.83 -10.92 -1.02
N THR A 95 -11.12 -10.79 -1.35
CA THR A 95 -11.56 -10.30 -2.67
C THR A 95 -11.20 -8.84 -2.95
N LEU A 96 -10.90 -8.03 -1.93
CA LEU A 96 -10.47 -6.63 -2.09
C LEU A 96 -9.07 -6.51 -2.68
N VAL A 97 -8.29 -7.58 -2.68
CA VAL A 97 -6.95 -7.61 -3.29
C VAL A 97 -7.02 -7.28 -4.77
N GLN A 98 -8.04 -7.77 -5.49
CA GLN A 98 -8.23 -7.49 -6.92
C GLN A 98 -8.29 -5.98 -7.22
N GLY A 99 -9.02 -5.21 -6.41
CA GLY A 99 -9.11 -3.76 -6.57
C GLY A 99 -7.73 -3.10 -6.40
N ARG A 100 -6.96 -3.50 -5.38
CA ARG A 100 -5.60 -2.98 -5.13
C ARG A 100 -4.65 -3.27 -6.28
N VAL A 101 -4.71 -4.49 -6.85
CA VAL A 101 -3.93 -4.87 -8.05
C VAL A 101 -4.29 -3.98 -9.23
N SER A 102 -5.58 -3.84 -9.53
CA SER A 102 -6.08 -3.02 -10.64
C SER A 102 -5.68 -1.55 -10.50
N LEU A 103 -5.75 -0.99 -9.28
CA LEU A 103 -5.38 0.40 -9.03
C LEU A 103 -3.88 0.65 -9.16
N SER A 104 -3.04 -0.32 -8.77
CA SER A 104 -1.59 -0.23 -8.97
C SER A 104 -1.24 -0.10 -10.45
N LEU A 105 -1.83 -0.94 -11.30
CA LEU A 105 -1.65 -0.89 -12.75
C LEU A 105 -2.18 0.40 -13.37
N ALA A 106 -3.37 0.83 -12.97
CA ALA A 106 -3.98 2.05 -13.49
C ALA A 106 -3.15 3.29 -13.12
N ALA A 107 -2.63 3.37 -11.90
CA ALA A 107 -1.77 4.44 -11.44
C ALA A 107 -0.43 4.47 -12.21
N THR A 108 0.20 3.32 -12.40
CA THR A 108 1.42 3.17 -13.20
C THR A 108 1.19 3.61 -14.64
N THR A 109 0.09 3.18 -15.26
CA THR A 109 -0.28 3.57 -16.62
C THR A 109 -0.48 5.08 -16.74
N ALA A 110 -1.16 5.70 -15.77
CA ALA A 110 -1.37 7.14 -15.74
C ALA A 110 -0.04 7.92 -15.61
N SER A 111 0.91 7.39 -14.83
CA SER A 111 2.27 7.96 -14.75
C SER A 111 2.95 7.98 -16.12
N PHE A 112 2.91 6.89 -16.86
CA PHE A 112 3.47 6.82 -18.22
C PHE A 112 2.77 7.77 -19.18
N LEU A 113 1.44 7.88 -19.13
CA LEU A 113 0.69 8.79 -20.00
C LEU A 113 1.08 10.26 -19.74
N GLY A 114 1.17 10.65 -18.47
CA GLY A 114 1.59 12.00 -18.09
C GLY A 114 3.02 12.31 -18.53
N LEU A 115 3.95 11.37 -18.30
CA LEU A 115 5.36 11.51 -18.67
C LEU A 115 5.54 11.52 -20.18
N HIS A 116 4.84 10.66 -20.92
CA HIS A 116 4.88 10.67 -22.39
C HIS A 116 4.48 12.03 -22.95
N GLY A 117 3.36 12.59 -22.47
CA GLY A 117 2.92 13.92 -22.91
C GLY A 117 3.91 15.02 -22.54
N ALA A 118 4.45 15.00 -21.32
CA ALA A 118 5.42 16.01 -20.86
C ALA A 118 6.77 15.93 -21.61
N LEU A 119 7.27 14.74 -21.87
CA LEU A 119 8.51 14.53 -22.62
C LEU A 119 8.34 14.95 -24.09
N ALA A 120 7.27 14.52 -24.76
CA ALA A 120 6.97 14.92 -26.13
C ALA A 120 6.81 16.45 -26.29
N TYR A 121 6.20 17.09 -25.27
CA TYR A 121 6.13 18.55 -25.23
C TYR A 121 7.51 19.17 -25.05
N ALA A 122 8.33 18.65 -24.14
CA ALA A 122 9.67 19.16 -23.83
C ALA A 122 10.65 19.03 -25.00
N GLU A 123 10.50 18.04 -25.88
CA GLU A 123 11.28 17.88 -27.12
C GLU A 123 10.97 18.96 -28.16
N GLN A 124 9.77 19.49 -28.16
CA GLN A 124 9.31 20.45 -29.19
C GLN A 124 9.34 21.89 -28.69
N ARG A 125 9.02 22.12 -27.42
CA ARG A 125 8.91 23.47 -26.85
C ARG A 125 10.29 24.07 -26.65
N ARG A 126 10.41 25.31 -27.11
CA ARG A 126 11.59 26.15 -26.93
C ARG A 126 11.30 27.30 -25.99
N GLN A 127 12.30 27.71 -25.21
CA GLN A 127 12.19 28.84 -24.29
C GLN A 127 13.57 29.32 -23.88
N PHE A 128 13.73 30.63 -23.84
CA PHE A 128 14.97 31.37 -23.57
C PHE A 128 16.11 31.08 -24.57
N LYS A 129 16.92 32.10 -24.79
CA LYS A 129 18.10 32.04 -25.61
C LYS A 129 19.30 31.85 -24.71
N ALA A 130 20.16 30.86 -24.96
CA ALA A 130 21.33 30.58 -24.16
C ALA A 130 22.60 30.46 -25.06
N SER A 131 22.73 29.37 -25.79
CA SER A 131 23.87 29.08 -26.62
C SER A 131 23.86 29.86 -27.94
N ASP A 132 22.68 30.11 -28.50
CA ASP A 132 22.44 30.85 -29.74
C ASP A 132 21.59 32.10 -29.47
N PRO A 133 22.11 33.32 -29.72
CA PRO A 133 21.33 34.55 -29.53
C PRO A 133 20.16 34.71 -30.50
N GLN A 134 20.09 33.90 -31.57
CA GLN A 134 19.00 33.93 -32.54
C GLN A 134 17.94 32.86 -32.31
N ARG A 135 18.19 31.87 -31.46
CA ARG A 135 17.33 30.71 -31.27
C ARG A 135 17.12 30.37 -29.80
N GLU A 136 15.90 30.08 -29.43
CA GLU A 136 15.58 29.55 -28.09
C GLU A 136 16.00 28.08 -27.97
N GLU A 137 16.41 27.68 -26.77
CA GLU A 137 16.77 26.31 -26.45
C GLU A 137 15.54 25.41 -26.32
N VAL A 138 15.71 24.14 -26.63
CA VAL A 138 14.67 23.11 -26.39
C VAL A 138 14.55 22.87 -24.89
N LEU A 139 13.33 22.76 -24.36
CA LEU A 139 13.13 22.54 -22.93
C LEU A 139 13.84 21.30 -22.41
N LEU A 140 13.85 20.22 -23.19
CA LEU A 140 14.49 18.98 -22.80
C LEU A 140 16.02 19.08 -22.68
N ASP A 141 16.66 20.09 -23.30
CA ASP A 141 18.11 20.32 -23.18
C ASP A 141 18.53 20.94 -21.83
N TYR A 142 17.56 21.48 -21.06
CA TYR A 142 17.83 21.99 -19.72
C TYR A 142 17.93 20.84 -18.71
N GLN A 143 19.07 20.68 -18.07
CA GLN A 143 19.33 19.64 -17.07
C GLN A 143 18.31 19.65 -15.92
N ASN A 144 17.89 20.83 -15.45
CA ASN A 144 16.88 20.93 -14.42
C ASN A 144 15.51 20.41 -14.90
N HIS A 145 15.15 20.63 -16.16
CA HIS A 145 13.93 20.10 -16.75
C HIS A 145 13.99 18.57 -16.90
N GLN A 146 15.14 18.06 -17.38
CA GLN A 146 15.38 16.61 -17.44
C GLN A 146 15.21 15.94 -16.07
N ARG A 147 15.81 16.50 -15.01
CA ARG A 147 15.73 15.95 -13.66
C ARG A 147 14.29 15.86 -13.14
N ARG A 148 13.44 16.83 -13.47
CA ARG A 148 12.03 16.82 -13.10
C ARG A 148 11.27 15.62 -13.66
N LEU A 149 11.60 15.18 -14.87
CA LEU A 149 10.88 14.14 -15.60
C LEU A 149 11.56 12.77 -15.53
N ILE A 150 12.90 12.72 -15.67
CA ILE A 150 13.64 11.46 -15.79
C ILE A 150 13.65 10.67 -14.48
N ASP A 151 13.77 11.33 -13.32
CA ASP A 151 13.71 10.66 -12.02
C ASP A 151 12.35 9.97 -11.82
N ARG A 152 11.26 10.62 -12.25
CA ARG A 152 9.91 10.06 -12.22
C ARG A 152 9.70 8.94 -13.22
N LEU A 153 10.31 9.07 -14.40
CA LEU A 153 10.28 8.03 -15.43
C LEU A 153 10.98 6.76 -14.94
N ALA A 154 12.16 6.89 -14.33
CA ALA A 154 12.85 5.74 -13.75
C ALA A 154 11.99 5.02 -12.69
N ARG A 155 11.34 5.79 -11.81
CA ARG A 155 10.42 5.22 -10.83
C ARG A 155 9.17 4.60 -11.47
N ALA A 156 8.62 5.19 -12.53
CA ALA A 156 7.48 4.61 -13.25
C ALA A 156 7.81 3.22 -13.84
N TYR A 157 9.04 3.01 -14.29
CA TYR A 157 9.50 1.68 -14.73
C TYR A 157 9.59 0.70 -13.55
N ALA A 158 10.11 1.13 -12.40
CA ALA A 158 10.13 0.29 -11.20
C ALA A 158 8.69 -0.08 -10.77
N ASP A 159 7.77 0.89 -10.74
CA ASP A 159 6.35 0.67 -10.48
C ASP A 159 5.73 -0.34 -11.47
N ALA A 160 6.13 -0.29 -12.75
CA ALA A 160 5.63 -1.21 -13.77
C ALA A 160 6.11 -2.65 -13.53
N PHE A 161 7.37 -2.84 -13.18
CA PHE A 161 7.90 -4.17 -12.86
C PHE A 161 7.22 -4.75 -11.62
N ALA A 162 7.11 -3.98 -10.54
CA ALA A 162 6.41 -4.41 -9.33
C ALA A 162 4.92 -4.70 -9.57
N SER A 163 4.25 -3.89 -10.40
CA SER A 163 2.84 -4.10 -10.76
C SER A 163 2.65 -5.36 -11.60
N ASN A 164 3.56 -5.68 -12.51
CA ASN A 164 3.52 -6.91 -13.31
C ASN A 164 3.70 -8.15 -12.44
N GLU A 165 4.68 -8.15 -11.55
CA GLU A 165 4.88 -9.24 -10.58
C GLU A 165 3.65 -9.43 -9.68
N LEU A 166 3.04 -8.33 -9.24
CA LEU A 166 1.80 -8.36 -8.47
C LEU A 166 0.65 -9.00 -9.25
N VAL A 167 0.52 -8.72 -10.55
CA VAL A 167 -0.49 -9.34 -11.43
C VAL A 167 -0.22 -10.83 -11.60
N GLU A 168 1.01 -11.24 -11.84
CA GLU A 168 1.39 -12.65 -11.96
C GLU A 168 1.07 -13.43 -10.68
N LYS A 169 1.46 -12.88 -9.53
CA LYS A 169 1.13 -13.47 -8.22
C LYS A 169 -0.39 -13.54 -7.99
N PHE A 170 -1.13 -12.51 -8.39
CA PHE A 170 -2.59 -12.50 -8.32
C PHE A 170 -3.20 -13.61 -9.18
N ASP A 171 -2.74 -13.76 -10.42
CA ASP A 171 -3.21 -14.79 -11.34
C ASP A 171 -2.87 -16.20 -10.83
N ASP A 172 -1.70 -16.42 -10.28
CA ASP A 172 -1.30 -17.70 -9.68
C ASP A 172 -2.22 -18.12 -8.53
N VAL A 173 -2.53 -17.18 -7.63
CA VAL A 173 -3.40 -17.46 -6.49
C VAL A 173 -4.84 -17.69 -6.93
N PHE A 174 -5.40 -16.81 -7.77
CA PHE A 174 -6.82 -16.88 -8.14
C PHE A 174 -7.14 -17.94 -9.20
N SER A 175 -6.17 -18.38 -9.98
CA SER A 175 -6.31 -19.55 -10.87
C SER A 175 -6.12 -20.89 -10.14
N GLY A 176 -5.67 -20.87 -8.89
CA GLY A 176 -5.40 -22.07 -8.11
C GLY A 176 -4.05 -22.74 -8.41
N ARG A 177 -3.16 -22.09 -9.17
CA ARG A 177 -1.80 -22.60 -9.41
C ARG A 177 -0.94 -22.57 -8.16
N SER A 178 -1.12 -21.56 -7.31
CA SER A 178 -0.41 -21.38 -6.04
C SER A 178 -1.35 -20.73 -5.02
N ASP A 179 -2.23 -21.51 -4.39
CA ASP A 179 -3.34 -21.03 -3.56
C ASP A 179 -3.26 -21.58 -2.12
N THR A 180 -2.09 -21.45 -1.49
CA THR A 180 -1.93 -21.76 -0.07
C THR A 180 -2.26 -20.52 0.81
N ASP A 181 -2.48 -20.74 2.11
CA ASP A 181 -2.63 -19.64 3.08
C ASP A 181 -1.41 -18.67 3.05
N VAL A 182 -0.22 -19.19 2.76
CA VAL A 182 1.01 -18.39 2.64
C VAL A 182 0.96 -17.53 1.39
N ASP A 183 0.64 -18.13 0.24
CA ASP A 183 0.55 -17.41 -1.04
C ASP A 183 -0.47 -16.28 -0.99
N ARG A 184 -1.64 -16.53 -0.38
CA ARG A 184 -2.68 -15.50 -0.18
C ARG A 184 -2.19 -14.36 0.71
N GLN A 185 -1.46 -14.67 1.80
CA GLN A 185 -0.91 -13.66 2.70
C GLN A 185 0.20 -12.85 2.03
N GLU A 186 1.04 -13.47 1.21
CA GLU A 186 2.08 -12.79 0.43
C GLU A 186 1.44 -11.84 -0.59
N LEU A 187 0.46 -12.32 -1.37
CA LEU A 187 -0.28 -11.49 -2.32
C LEU A 187 -0.93 -10.29 -1.64
N GLU A 188 -1.58 -10.51 -0.49
CA GLU A 188 -2.25 -9.44 0.27
C GLU A 188 -1.24 -8.38 0.75
N THR A 189 -0.07 -8.82 1.20
CA THR A 189 1.00 -7.94 1.66
C THR A 189 1.61 -7.17 0.49
N LEU A 190 1.89 -7.84 -0.62
CA LEU A 190 2.42 -7.23 -1.84
C LEU A 190 1.46 -6.17 -2.39
N ALA A 191 0.18 -6.51 -2.53
CA ALA A 191 -0.84 -5.56 -2.98
C ALA A 191 -0.98 -4.35 -2.05
N ALA A 192 -0.89 -4.58 -0.72
CA ALA A 192 -0.94 -3.51 0.28
C ALA A 192 0.32 -2.63 0.29
N ALA A 193 1.47 -3.12 -0.17
CA ALA A 193 2.70 -2.36 -0.31
C ALA A 193 2.76 -1.57 -1.63
N VAL A 194 2.43 -2.21 -2.76
CA VAL A 194 2.58 -1.63 -4.11
C VAL A 194 1.53 -0.56 -4.38
N LYS A 195 0.27 -0.76 -3.99
CA LYS A 195 -0.82 0.20 -4.24
C LYS A 195 -0.54 1.60 -3.67
N PRO A 196 -0.12 1.78 -2.41
CA PRO A 196 0.25 3.09 -1.89
C PRO A 196 1.37 3.78 -2.67
N LEU A 197 2.42 3.05 -3.02
CA LEU A 197 3.59 3.60 -3.69
C LEU A 197 3.24 4.08 -5.10
N THR A 198 2.57 3.24 -5.89
CA THR A 198 2.20 3.56 -7.27
C THR A 198 1.18 4.70 -7.36
N THR A 199 0.18 4.72 -6.46
CA THR A 199 -0.86 5.77 -6.49
C THR A 199 -0.34 7.13 -6.02
N TRP A 200 0.50 7.21 -5.00
CA TRP A 200 1.18 8.45 -4.62
C TRP A 200 2.15 8.92 -5.68
N HIS A 201 2.93 8.00 -6.27
CA HIS A 201 3.85 8.34 -7.35
C HIS A 201 3.11 8.87 -8.58
N ALA A 202 1.95 8.30 -8.92
CA ALA A 202 1.15 8.77 -10.04
C ALA A 202 0.64 10.20 -9.83
N LEU A 203 0.14 10.53 -8.64
CA LEU A 203 -0.28 11.89 -8.32
C LEU A 203 0.87 12.90 -8.39
N ASP A 204 2.04 12.57 -7.85
CA ASP A 204 3.23 13.39 -7.93
C ASP A 204 3.71 13.56 -9.38
N THR A 205 3.73 12.47 -10.14
CA THR A 205 4.14 12.47 -11.55
C THR A 205 3.20 13.30 -12.43
N LEU A 206 1.89 13.16 -12.27
CA LEU A 206 0.92 13.95 -13.04
C LEU A 206 0.97 15.43 -12.67
N GLN A 207 1.19 15.74 -11.39
CA GLN A 207 1.38 17.13 -10.96
C GLN A 207 2.62 17.73 -11.64
N GLU A 208 3.74 17.02 -11.63
CA GLU A 208 4.98 17.47 -12.23
C GLU A 208 4.88 17.57 -13.76
N ALA A 209 4.27 16.58 -14.42
CA ALA A 209 4.02 16.61 -15.87
C ALA A 209 3.18 17.82 -16.27
N ARG A 210 2.13 18.13 -15.51
CA ARG A 210 1.30 19.32 -15.71
C ARG A 210 2.14 20.62 -15.62
N GLU A 211 2.99 20.72 -14.60
CA GLU A 211 3.83 21.90 -14.39
C GLU A 211 4.94 22.01 -15.45
N ALA A 212 5.54 20.89 -15.83
CA ALA A 212 6.57 20.83 -16.86
C ALA A 212 6.07 21.31 -18.24
N CYS A 213 4.79 21.12 -18.52
CA CYS A 213 4.15 21.65 -19.74
C CYS A 213 3.73 23.12 -19.64
N GLY A 214 3.97 23.81 -18.52
CA GLY A 214 3.58 25.20 -18.32
C GLY A 214 2.09 25.43 -18.51
N GLY A 215 1.69 26.48 -19.23
CA GLY A 215 0.29 26.78 -19.53
C GLY A 215 -0.43 25.70 -20.33
N ALA A 216 0.28 25.01 -21.23
CA ALA A 216 -0.28 23.90 -21.99
C ALA A 216 -0.74 22.75 -21.07
N GLY A 217 -0.03 22.46 -19.99
CA GLY A 217 -0.42 21.43 -19.03
C GLY A 217 -1.70 21.76 -18.25
N PHE A 218 -2.17 23.00 -18.29
CA PHE A 218 -3.40 23.43 -17.61
C PHE A 218 -4.60 23.58 -18.56
N LEU A 219 -4.39 23.43 -19.88
CA LEU A 219 -5.49 23.42 -20.84
C LEU A 219 -6.33 22.15 -20.70
N ALA A 220 -7.64 22.31 -20.66
CA ALA A 220 -8.60 21.21 -20.49
C ALA A 220 -8.47 20.14 -21.59
N GLU A 221 -8.18 20.53 -22.84
CA GLU A 221 -7.99 19.63 -23.99
C GLU A 221 -6.83 18.66 -23.80
N ASN A 222 -5.78 19.05 -23.07
CA ASN A 222 -4.61 18.22 -22.79
C ASN A 222 -4.83 17.23 -21.63
N ARG A 223 -5.91 17.36 -20.89
CA ARG A 223 -6.44 16.42 -19.88
C ARG A 223 -5.53 16.09 -18.70
N VAL A 224 -4.31 16.61 -18.62
CA VAL A 224 -3.35 16.24 -17.54
C VAL A 224 -3.90 16.62 -16.15
N ALA A 225 -4.47 17.83 -16.02
CA ALA A 225 -5.10 18.26 -14.78
C ALA A 225 -6.32 17.40 -14.41
N GLN A 226 -7.14 17.02 -15.40
CA GLN A 226 -8.27 16.14 -15.19
C GLN A 226 -7.84 14.73 -14.78
N MET A 227 -6.85 14.16 -15.44
CA MET A 227 -6.31 12.83 -15.10
C MET A 227 -5.82 12.79 -13.65
N ARG A 228 -5.11 13.84 -13.19
CA ARG A 228 -4.69 13.96 -11.80
C ARG A 228 -5.88 13.99 -10.84
N ALA A 229 -6.93 14.76 -11.17
CA ALA A 229 -8.14 14.85 -10.35
C ALA A 229 -8.89 13.50 -10.28
N ASP A 230 -8.95 12.77 -11.40
CA ASP A 230 -9.59 11.45 -11.45
C ASP A 230 -8.84 10.39 -10.60
N LEU A 231 -7.51 10.52 -10.50
CA LEU A 231 -6.69 9.60 -9.69
C LEU A 231 -6.64 9.98 -8.21
N ASP A 232 -7.10 11.15 -7.81
CA ASP A 232 -6.98 11.62 -6.43
C ASP A 232 -7.65 10.66 -5.42
N VAL A 233 -8.76 10.04 -5.80
CA VAL A 233 -9.46 9.07 -4.96
C VAL A 233 -8.70 7.76 -4.77
N TYR A 234 -7.70 7.45 -5.63
CA TYR A 234 -6.96 6.19 -5.59
C TYR A 234 -6.13 6.02 -4.31
N VAL A 235 -5.75 7.12 -3.67
CA VAL A 235 -5.02 7.06 -2.39
C VAL A 235 -5.91 6.70 -1.20
N THR A 236 -7.23 6.77 -1.38
CA THR A 236 -8.23 6.60 -0.31
C THR A 236 -9.03 5.30 -0.45
N PHE A 237 -9.66 5.06 -1.60
CA PHE A 237 -10.52 3.89 -1.76
C PHE A 237 -9.72 2.58 -1.99
N GLU A 238 -10.38 1.43 -1.91
CA GLU A 238 -9.75 0.10 -1.86
C GLU A 238 -8.72 -0.06 -0.72
N GLY A 239 -8.87 0.77 0.30
CA GLY A 239 -8.01 0.89 1.46
C GLY A 239 -7.14 2.15 1.41
N ASP A 240 -7.29 3.00 2.42
CA ASP A 240 -6.43 4.17 2.61
C ASP A 240 -4.95 3.77 2.60
N ASN A 241 -4.12 4.51 1.90
CA ASN A 241 -2.72 4.17 1.71
C ASN A 241 -1.95 4.03 3.02
N THR A 242 -2.22 4.88 4.01
CA THR A 242 -1.58 4.82 5.32
C THR A 242 -2.00 3.57 6.08
N VAL A 243 -3.29 3.21 6.00
CA VAL A 243 -3.83 1.99 6.61
C VAL A 243 -3.25 0.74 5.95
N LEU A 244 -3.07 0.73 4.62
CA LEU A 244 -2.42 -0.38 3.92
C LEU A 244 -0.96 -0.55 4.35
N LEU A 245 -0.20 0.53 4.49
CA LEU A 245 1.16 0.46 5.01
C LEU A 245 1.23 -0.01 6.47
N GLN A 246 0.21 0.28 7.30
CA GLN A 246 0.12 -0.31 8.65
C GLN A 246 -0.07 -1.83 8.59
N LEU A 247 -0.86 -2.33 7.62
CA LEU A 247 -1.02 -3.77 7.38
C LEU A 247 0.34 -4.43 7.04
N VAL A 248 1.09 -3.83 6.12
CA VAL A 248 2.44 -4.28 5.76
C VAL A 248 3.37 -4.26 6.98
N GLY A 249 3.39 -3.18 7.73
CA GLY A 249 4.19 -3.05 8.96
C GLY A 249 3.86 -4.11 10.01
N LYS A 250 2.57 -4.40 10.20
CA LYS A 250 2.13 -5.50 11.08
C LYS A 250 2.65 -6.85 10.60
N ARG A 251 2.68 -7.08 9.28
CA ARG A 251 3.23 -8.31 8.69
C ARG A 251 4.73 -8.42 8.94
N LEU A 252 5.50 -7.35 8.72
CA LEU A 252 6.94 -7.31 9.00
C LEU A 252 7.25 -7.67 10.45
N LEU A 253 6.52 -7.09 11.41
CA LEU A 253 6.66 -7.43 12.84
C LEU A 253 6.31 -8.88 13.15
N THR A 254 5.30 -9.43 12.49
CA THR A 254 4.89 -10.83 12.67
C THR A 254 5.96 -11.79 12.15
N ASP A 255 6.49 -11.52 10.98
CA ASP A 255 7.52 -12.37 10.36
C ASP A 255 8.84 -12.27 11.11
N TYR A 256 9.23 -11.08 11.54
CA TYR A 256 10.36 -10.87 12.44
C TYR A 256 10.22 -11.68 13.75
N SER A 257 9.03 -11.65 14.37
CA SER A 257 8.77 -12.41 15.60
C SER A 257 8.87 -13.95 15.39
N LYS A 258 8.42 -14.45 14.24
CA LYS A 258 8.52 -15.87 13.88
C LYS A 258 9.97 -16.28 13.62
N GLU A 259 10.73 -15.46 12.93
CA GLU A 259 12.15 -15.67 12.67
C GLU A 259 12.92 -15.70 13.99
N PHE A 260 12.69 -14.72 14.87
CA PHE A 260 13.33 -14.64 16.18
C PHE A 260 13.00 -15.84 17.08
N GLY A 261 11.75 -16.33 17.07
CA GLY A 261 11.33 -17.52 17.82
C GLY A 261 11.93 -18.83 17.32
N ARG A 262 12.47 -18.88 16.10
CA ARG A 262 13.16 -20.04 15.50
C ARG A 262 14.69 -20.01 15.71
N LEU A 263 15.24 -18.90 16.20
CA LEU A 263 16.67 -18.74 16.42
C LEU A 263 17.10 -19.57 17.66
N ASN A 264 18.04 -20.50 17.47
CA ASN A 264 18.73 -21.17 18.58
C ASN A 264 19.76 -20.22 19.21
N VAL A 265 20.27 -20.58 20.41
CA VAL A 265 21.13 -19.74 21.28
C VAL A 265 22.31 -19.08 20.52
N GLY A 266 22.88 -19.76 19.52
CA GLY A 266 24.02 -19.24 18.73
C GLY A 266 23.61 -18.12 17.73
N ALA A 267 22.36 -18.09 17.30
CA ALA A 267 21.85 -17.01 16.44
C ALA A 267 21.38 -15.80 17.27
N VAL A 268 20.89 -16.05 18.50
CA VAL A 268 20.58 -14.99 19.48
C VAL A 268 21.86 -14.26 19.89
N SER A 269 22.99 -14.96 20.10
CA SER A 269 24.26 -14.31 20.42
C SER A 269 24.79 -13.45 19.28
N ARG A 270 24.65 -13.87 18.01
CA ARG A 270 24.97 -13.04 16.84
C ARG A 270 24.08 -11.81 16.74
N TYR A 271 22.79 -11.93 17.07
CA TYR A 271 21.86 -10.81 17.11
C TYR A 271 22.22 -9.80 18.20
N VAL A 272 22.58 -10.27 19.40
CA VAL A 272 23.05 -9.40 20.51
C VAL A 272 24.35 -8.68 20.14
N VAL A 273 25.26 -9.35 19.44
CA VAL A 273 26.49 -8.74 18.91
C VAL A 273 26.16 -7.70 17.83
N HIS A 274 25.17 -7.95 16.97
CA HIS A 274 24.67 -6.96 16.00
C HIS A 274 24.03 -5.75 16.68
N GLN A 275 23.21 -5.95 17.71
CA GLN A 275 22.64 -4.83 18.51
C GLN A 275 23.73 -4.05 19.28
N ALA A 276 24.75 -4.74 19.79
CA ALA A 276 25.89 -4.07 20.41
C ALA A 276 26.70 -3.28 19.38
N SER A 277 26.88 -3.82 18.18
CA SER A 277 27.44 -3.12 17.02
C SER A 277 26.62 -1.87 16.66
N ASP A 278 25.29 -2.00 16.59
CA ASP A 278 24.38 -0.89 16.30
C ASP A 278 24.40 0.19 17.41
N ALA A 279 24.58 -0.19 18.67
CA ALA A 279 24.77 0.76 19.77
C ALA A 279 26.11 1.53 19.65
N ILE A 280 27.16 0.86 19.20
CA ILE A 280 28.46 1.45 18.85
C ILE A 280 28.33 2.36 17.63
N HIS A 281 27.51 1.98 16.64
CA HIS A 281 27.17 2.82 15.49
C HIS A 281 26.48 4.13 15.90
N ARG A 282 25.48 4.04 16.80
CA ARG A 282 24.76 5.22 17.32
C ARG A 282 25.64 6.14 18.16
N ALA A 283 26.66 5.61 18.83
CA ALA A 283 27.60 6.37 19.65
C ALA A 283 28.66 7.15 18.86
N GLY A 284 28.63 7.14 17.51
CA GLY A 284 29.55 7.89 16.67
C GLY A 284 30.98 7.34 16.56
N LEU A 285 31.32 6.28 17.31
CA LEU A 285 32.60 5.57 17.27
C LEU A 285 32.83 4.84 15.94
N HIS A 286 31.75 4.54 15.21
CA HIS A 286 31.79 3.84 13.94
C HIS A 286 32.52 4.61 12.82
N LYS A 287 32.41 5.95 12.79
CA LYS A 287 33.13 6.75 11.80
C LYS A 287 34.64 6.58 11.90
N ALA A 288 35.18 6.41 13.11
CA ALA A 288 36.59 6.19 13.35
C ALA A 288 37.03 4.77 12.96
N VAL A 289 36.25 3.74 13.36
CA VAL A 289 36.52 2.33 13.02
C VAL A 289 36.33 2.08 11.52
N GLN A 290 35.27 2.64 10.93
CA GLN A 290 35.00 2.55 9.50
C GLN A 290 36.08 3.26 8.66
N SER A 291 36.58 4.43 9.11
CA SER A 291 37.64 5.15 8.39
C SER A 291 38.97 4.39 8.36
N VAL A 292 39.22 3.55 9.37
CA VAL A 292 40.39 2.68 9.43
C VAL A 292 40.19 1.40 8.61
N ALA A 293 39.00 0.80 8.68
CA ALA A 293 38.64 -0.41 7.94
C ALA A 293 38.52 -0.15 6.42
N ASP A 294 38.05 1.05 6.04
CA ASP A 294 37.83 1.47 4.65
C ASP A 294 39.07 2.07 3.97
N GLY A 295 40.20 2.13 4.68
CA GLY A 295 41.46 2.70 4.23
C GLY A 295 42.11 1.99 3.02
N GLY A 296 41.35 1.71 1.97
CA GLY A 296 41.85 1.08 0.75
C GLY A 296 40.91 0.12 0.06
N SER A 297 39.65 0.02 0.51
CA SER A 297 38.67 -0.90 -0.09
C SER A 297 37.90 -0.27 -1.25
N GLU A 298 37.59 -1.06 -2.27
CA GLU A 298 36.72 -0.73 -3.40
C GLU A 298 35.32 -0.24 -2.97
N ARG A 299 34.94 -0.47 -1.70
CA ARG A 299 33.68 -0.04 -1.06
C ARG A 299 33.43 1.48 -1.10
N ARG A 300 34.44 2.29 -1.37
CA ARG A 300 34.31 3.75 -1.57
C ARG A 300 34.05 4.16 -3.00
N SER A 301 34.11 3.25 -3.96
CA SER A 301 33.86 3.61 -5.35
C SER A 301 32.37 3.85 -5.56
N ALA A 302 32.02 4.89 -6.33
CA ALA A 302 30.63 5.13 -6.74
C ALA A 302 30.03 3.92 -7.49
N ASN A 303 30.88 3.07 -8.08
CA ASN A 303 30.50 1.86 -8.76
C ASN A 303 29.98 0.77 -7.81
N TRP A 304 30.51 0.69 -6.58
CA TRP A 304 30.03 -0.27 -5.58
C TRP A 304 28.55 0.01 -5.22
N PHE A 305 28.17 1.29 -5.05
CA PHE A 305 26.76 1.66 -4.79
C PHE A 305 25.84 1.48 -6.01
N LYS A 306 26.40 1.28 -7.19
CA LYS A 306 25.63 0.99 -8.41
C LYS A 306 25.37 -0.51 -8.62
N ASP A 307 26.03 -1.37 -7.85
CA ASP A 307 25.80 -2.81 -7.90
C ASP A 307 24.40 -3.14 -7.35
N PRO A 308 23.49 -3.74 -8.14
CA PRO A 308 22.14 -4.09 -7.71
C PRO A 308 22.11 -5.00 -6.47
N ALA A 309 23.06 -5.93 -6.35
CA ALA A 309 23.14 -6.81 -5.19
C ALA A 309 23.42 -6.04 -3.89
N VAL A 310 24.33 -5.05 -3.97
CA VAL A 310 24.65 -4.16 -2.85
C VAL A 310 23.47 -3.27 -2.49
N GLN A 311 22.77 -2.73 -3.49
CA GLN A 311 21.58 -1.92 -3.25
C GLN A 311 20.48 -2.73 -2.55
N HIS A 312 20.21 -3.94 -3.03
CA HIS A 312 19.26 -4.86 -2.42
C HIS A 312 19.63 -5.22 -0.98
N GLU A 313 20.91 -5.52 -0.71
CA GLU A 313 21.40 -5.80 0.64
C GLU A 313 21.20 -4.61 1.58
N LEU A 314 21.57 -3.41 1.16
CA LEU A 314 21.43 -2.17 1.97
C LEU A 314 19.96 -1.84 2.26
N LEU A 315 19.07 -1.99 1.28
CA LEU A 315 17.64 -1.77 1.47
C LEU A 315 17.04 -2.82 2.40
N THR A 316 17.43 -4.08 2.25
CA THR A 316 16.98 -5.18 3.13
C THR A 316 17.41 -4.93 4.57
N GLU A 317 18.68 -4.59 4.81
CA GLU A 317 19.20 -4.28 6.14
C GLU A 317 18.51 -3.04 6.76
N ARG A 318 18.20 -2.02 5.95
CA ARG A 318 17.43 -0.85 6.41
C ARG A 318 16.05 -1.23 6.94
N VAL A 319 15.30 -2.07 6.19
CA VAL A 319 13.98 -2.57 6.62
C VAL A 319 14.10 -3.39 7.89
N ARG A 320 15.08 -4.31 7.93
CA ARG A 320 15.31 -5.20 9.05
C ARG A 320 15.68 -4.45 10.33
N ALA A 321 16.61 -3.49 10.26
CA ALA A 321 17.02 -2.67 11.39
C ALA A 321 15.86 -1.87 11.98
N LYS A 322 15.05 -1.22 11.13
CA LYS A 322 13.86 -0.48 11.58
C LYS A 322 12.83 -1.42 12.24
N THR A 323 12.56 -2.57 11.63
CA THR A 323 11.62 -3.55 12.19
C THR A 323 12.08 -4.07 13.55
N ALA A 324 13.37 -4.37 13.69
CA ALA A 324 13.98 -4.82 14.95
C ALA A 324 13.85 -3.77 16.06
N ASP A 325 14.12 -2.52 15.77
CA ASP A 325 14.02 -1.41 16.73
C ASP A 325 12.58 -1.22 17.24
N ILE A 326 11.61 -1.26 16.34
CA ILE A 326 10.18 -1.19 16.68
C ILE A 326 9.77 -2.42 17.52
N ALA A 327 10.17 -3.62 17.11
CA ALA A 327 9.88 -4.85 17.85
C ALA A 327 10.47 -4.84 19.27
N GLY A 328 11.67 -4.26 19.44
CA GLY A 328 12.30 -4.05 20.74
C GLY A 328 11.46 -3.17 21.66
N THR A 329 10.98 -2.03 21.15
CA THR A 329 10.10 -1.11 21.89
C THR A 329 8.78 -1.79 22.31
N LEU A 330 8.13 -2.49 21.38
CA LEU A 330 6.87 -3.20 21.67
C LEU A 330 7.06 -4.35 22.68
N SER A 331 8.19 -5.05 22.60
CA SER A 331 8.53 -6.11 23.56
C SER A 331 8.72 -5.56 24.98
N GLY A 332 9.29 -4.36 25.12
CA GLY A 332 9.46 -3.67 26.40
C GLY A 332 8.15 -3.24 27.08
N ALA A 333 7.05 -3.18 26.30
CA ALA A 333 5.70 -2.90 26.82
C ALA A 333 4.91 -4.17 27.17
N ARG A 334 5.40 -5.38 26.82
CA ARG A 334 4.75 -6.64 27.18
C ARG A 334 4.65 -6.79 28.71
N GLY A 335 3.48 -7.18 29.17
CA GLY A 335 3.22 -7.37 30.61
C GLY A 335 2.90 -6.09 31.39
N LYS A 336 3.00 -4.89 30.78
CA LYS A 336 2.69 -3.61 31.44
C LYS A 336 1.21 -3.21 31.32
N GLY A 337 0.35 -4.06 30.77
CA GLY A 337 -1.07 -3.82 30.57
C GLY A 337 -1.41 -3.28 29.18
N GLN A 338 -2.69 -3.32 28.83
CA GLN A 338 -3.18 -3.00 27.48
C GLN A 338 -2.94 -1.52 27.10
N ALA A 339 -3.09 -0.60 28.05
CA ALA A 339 -2.86 0.83 27.79
C ALA A 339 -1.40 1.12 27.41
N ALA A 340 -0.42 0.55 28.16
CA ALA A 340 0.99 0.72 27.86
C ALA A 340 1.40 0.08 26.52
N GLN A 341 0.78 -1.02 26.14
CA GLN A 341 1.02 -1.64 24.84
C GLN A 341 0.45 -0.79 23.70
N ALA A 342 -0.75 -0.23 23.88
CA ALA A 342 -1.35 0.68 22.92
C ALA A 342 -0.53 1.98 22.76
N GLU A 343 -0.03 2.55 23.85
CA GLU A 343 0.84 3.72 23.83
C GLU A 343 2.18 3.43 23.11
N ALA A 344 2.83 2.32 23.44
CA ALA A 344 4.08 1.91 22.78
C ALA A 344 3.89 1.70 21.28
N PHE A 345 2.76 1.13 20.86
CA PHE A 345 2.43 1.00 19.45
C PHE A 345 2.15 2.36 18.81
N ASN A 346 1.36 3.20 19.46
CA ASN A 346 0.97 4.51 18.94
C ASN A 346 2.19 5.43 18.72
N THR A 347 3.15 5.43 19.63
CA THR A 347 4.37 6.23 19.52
C THR A 347 5.31 5.79 18.40
N ARG A 348 5.19 4.54 17.91
CA ARG A 348 6.04 3.97 16.85
C ARG A 348 5.34 3.81 15.51
N GLN A 349 4.08 4.25 15.36
CA GLN A 349 3.32 4.09 14.12
C GLN A 349 3.99 4.75 12.91
N HIS A 350 4.55 5.93 13.08
CA HIS A 350 5.23 6.65 12.01
C HIS A 350 6.40 5.84 11.44
N GLU A 351 7.24 5.30 12.31
CA GLU A 351 8.41 4.50 11.93
C GLU A 351 8.00 3.15 11.34
N LEU A 352 6.88 2.60 11.80
CA LEU A 352 6.31 1.37 11.23
C LEU A 352 5.83 1.59 9.79
N ILE A 353 5.17 2.72 9.53
CA ILE A 353 4.76 3.12 8.18
C ILE A 353 6.00 3.35 7.30
N GLU A 354 7.04 3.98 7.84
CA GLU A 354 8.29 4.18 7.12
C GLU A 354 9.00 2.86 6.79
N ALA A 355 9.04 1.90 7.73
CA ALA A 355 9.57 0.57 7.48
C ALA A 355 8.77 -0.17 6.39
N ALA A 356 7.45 -0.07 6.43
CA ALA A 356 6.56 -0.65 5.43
C ALA A 356 6.76 -0.01 4.04
N ARG A 357 6.96 1.30 3.96
CA ARG A 357 7.28 2.02 2.72
C ARG A 357 8.62 1.56 2.16
N ASN A 358 9.66 1.48 3.00
CA ASN A 358 10.97 0.98 2.58
C ASN A 358 10.91 -0.47 2.10
N HIS A 359 10.06 -1.29 2.71
CA HIS A 359 9.83 -2.65 2.24
C HIS A 359 9.15 -2.67 0.86
N GLY A 360 8.16 -1.84 0.63
CA GLY A 360 7.55 -1.67 -0.68
C GLY A 360 8.55 -1.19 -1.74
N GLU A 361 9.43 -0.24 -1.40
CA GLU A 361 10.51 0.23 -2.29
C GLU A 361 11.55 -0.87 -2.59
N LEU A 362 11.76 -1.82 -1.67
CA LEU A 362 12.61 -3.00 -1.91
C LEU A 362 11.98 -3.98 -2.91
N LEU A 363 10.65 -4.03 -2.96
CA LEU A 363 9.89 -4.90 -3.87
C LEU A 363 9.75 -4.32 -5.29
N GLN A 364 10.02 -3.02 -5.48
CA GLN A 364 10.07 -2.34 -6.78
C GLN A 364 11.43 -2.53 -7.47
#